data_60ad8d7fb7aa8bd452ae730eb0018de1
#
_entry.id   60ad8d7fb7aa8bd452ae730eb0018de1
#
_cell.length_a   1.000
_cell.length_b   1.000
_cell.length_c   1.000
_cell.angle_alpha   90.00
_cell.angle_beta   90.00
_cell.angle_gamma   90.00
#
_symmetry.space_group_name_H-M   'P 1'
#
loop_
_entity.id
_entity.type
_entity.pdbx_description
1 polymer ?
#
loop_
_entity_poly.entity_id
_entity_poly.type
_entity_poly.pdbx_seq_one_letter_code
_entity_poly.pdbx_strand_id
1 'polypeptide(L)'
;MQFGLESGNAEYRKKVLFRDVPNKTYLEYFDYINDSDIAYVLNLIIGMPGETRELVFDTIRLVKAARGYDGLTVSTFQPYYGTVLRDLCLKHGWLDPEYINSATHGLNELSVLNMPRPFLQKQEIKRLADTINLYCFFDEKDWHEVEQAEFDLDKREELFKVYRKRFLGEFQMGGKTRIGKGATACRVDEKVLFSVLNTNPLREQEVVMLV
;
A
#
# COMPACT_ATOMS: atom_id res chain seq x y z
N MET A 1 10.69 -11.38 -2.54
CA MET A 1 9.96 -11.74 -1.30
C MET A 1 8.86 -10.72 -1.02
N GLN A 2 7.78 -11.06 -0.32
CA GLN A 2 6.70 -10.11 0.02
C GLN A 2 6.52 -10.07 1.54
N PHE A 3 6.37 -8.87 2.09
CA PHE A 3 6.15 -8.64 3.52
C PHE A 3 4.86 -7.87 3.76
N GLY A 4 3.94 -8.49 4.51
CA GLY A 4 2.75 -7.80 5.01
C GLY A 4 3.10 -6.93 6.21
N LEU A 5 3.30 -5.64 5.98
CA LEU A 5 3.48 -4.66 7.04
C LEU A 5 2.13 -4.28 7.67
N GLU A 6 1.12 -4.20 6.85
CA GLU A 6 -0.29 -3.88 7.11
C GLU A 6 -0.50 -2.49 7.71
N SER A 7 0.04 -2.21 8.89
CA SER A 7 -0.04 -0.91 9.59
C SER A 7 1.29 -0.58 10.28
N GLY A 8 1.67 0.69 10.29
CA GLY A 8 2.87 1.19 10.94
C GLY A 8 2.73 1.51 12.41
N ASN A 9 1.51 1.56 12.95
CA ASN A 9 1.28 1.81 14.37
C ASN A 9 1.32 0.51 15.17
N ALA A 10 2.32 0.36 16.05
CA ALA A 10 2.54 -0.87 16.81
C ALA A 10 1.37 -1.20 17.76
N GLU A 11 0.80 -0.20 18.42
CA GLU A 11 -0.33 -0.38 19.34
C GLU A 11 -1.60 -0.80 18.58
N TYR A 12 -1.85 -0.19 17.43
CA TYR A 12 -2.97 -0.58 16.57
C TYR A 12 -2.78 -2.01 16.05
N ARG A 13 -1.59 -2.38 15.56
CA ARG A 13 -1.30 -3.77 15.16
C ARG A 13 -1.55 -4.76 16.28
N LYS A 14 -1.07 -4.45 17.49
CA LYS A 14 -1.26 -5.31 18.66
C LYS A 14 -2.73 -5.47 19.02
N LYS A 15 -3.47 -4.37 19.10
CA LYS A 15 -4.87 -4.36 19.59
C LYS A 15 -5.89 -4.84 18.58
N VAL A 16 -5.70 -4.49 17.31
CA VAL A 16 -6.70 -4.73 16.24
C VAL A 16 -6.29 -5.91 15.36
N LEU A 17 -5.00 -6.01 14.99
CA LEU A 17 -4.53 -7.08 14.10
C LEU A 17 -3.97 -8.28 14.88
N PHE A 18 -3.94 -8.20 16.22
CA PHE A 18 -3.36 -9.23 17.10
C PHE A 18 -1.91 -9.61 16.72
N ARG A 19 -1.17 -8.62 16.21
CA ARG A 19 0.23 -8.77 15.80
C ARG A 19 1.12 -7.90 16.68
N ASP A 20 1.75 -8.52 17.68
CA ASP A 20 2.64 -7.85 18.64
C ASP A 20 4.10 -7.89 18.16
N VAL A 21 4.40 -7.08 17.14
CA VAL A 21 5.76 -6.93 16.60
C VAL A 21 6.14 -5.45 16.67
N PRO A 22 7.20 -5.09 17.42
CA PRO A 22 7.69 -3.71 17.49
C PRO A 22 8.20 -3.20 16.13
N ASN A 23 8.07 -1.89 15.87
CA ASN A 23 8.58 -1.29 14.63
C ASN A 23 10.10 -1.50 14.48
N LYS A 24 10.85 -1.45 15.58
CA LYS A 24 12.28 -1.73 15.59
C LYS A 24 12.60 -3.10 14.96
N THR A 25 11.84 -4.13 15.32
CA THR A 25 12.04 -5.48 14.77
C THR A 25 11.83 -5.51 13.25
N TYR A 26 10.81 -4.80 12.71
CA TYR A 26 10.64 -4.68 11.26
C TYR A 26 11.85 -4.02 10.60
N LEU A 27 12.33 -2.90 11.16
CA LEU A 27 13.46 -2.16 10.60
C LEU A 27 14.75 -2.99 10.63
N GLU A 28 15.04 -3.71 11.72
CA GLU A 28 16.18 -4.63 11.83
C GLU A 28 16.12 -5.75 10.76
N TYR A 29 14.94 -6.31 10.51
CA TYR A 29 14.77 -7.31 9.44
C TYR A 29 14.97 -6.72 8.05
N PHE A 30 14.47 -5.51 7.79
CA PHE A 30 14.66 -4.85 6.51
C PHE A 30 16.14 -4.49 6.27
N ASP A 31 16.84 -4.01 7.29
CA ASP A 31 18.29 -3.79 7.20
C ASP A 31 19.04 -5.10 6.87
N TYR A 32 18.70 -6.19 7.57
CA TYR A 32 19.29 -7.50 7.28
C TYR A 32 19.01 -7.98 5.85
N ILE A 33 17.80 -7.78 5.33
CA ILE A 33 17.47 -8.13 3.94
C ILE A 33 18.20 -7.21 2.96
N ASN A 34 18.34 -5.93 3.29
CA ASN A 34 19.07 -4.97 2.47
C ASN A 34 20.54 -5.34 2.28
N ASP A 35 21.14 -6.03 3.25
CA ASP A 35 22.50 -6.57 3.15
C ASP A 35 22.58 -7.85 2.30
N SER A 36 21.43 -8.42 1.91
CA SER A 36 21.33 -9.58 1.04
C SER A 36 21.02 -9.17 -0.41
N ASP A 37 21.12 -10.12 -1.34
CA ASP A 37 20.71 -9.93 -2.73
C ASP A 37 19.21 -10.24 -2.97
N ILE A 38 18.39 -10.26 -1.90
CA ILE A 38 16.97 -10.62 -1.95
C ILE A 38 16.13 -9.37 -2.21
N ALA A 39 15.46 -9.31 -3.37
CA ALA A 39 14.46 -8.31 -3.67
C ALA A 39 13.21 -8.51 -2.81
N TYR A 40 12.62 -7.42 -2.28
CA TYR A 40 11.40 -7.51 -1.49
C TYR A 40 10.41 -6.35 -1.73
N VAL A 41 9.14 -6.68 -1.53
CA VAL A 41 8.00 -5.77 -1.68
C VAL A 41 7.28 -5.66 -0.34
N LEU A 42 6.90 -4.45 0.03
CA LEU A 42 6.06 -4.17 1.19
C LEU A 42 4.58 -4.15 0.78
N ASN A 43 3.75 -4.87 1.51
CA ASN A 43 2.29 -4.85 1.31
C ASN A 43 1.64 -4.11 2.47
N LEU A 44 0.79 -3.16 2.13
CA LEU A 44 -0.01 -2.38 3.08
C LEU A 44 -1.49 -2.68 2.88
N ILE A 45 -2.25 -2.58 3.96
CA ILE A 45 -3.71 -2.57 3.90
C ILE A 45 -4.19 -1.27 4.55
N ILE A 46 -5.07 -0.55 3.85
CA ILE A 46 -5.67 0.71 4.31
C ILE A 46 -7.19 0.56 4.46
N GLY A 47 -7.78 1.35 5.33
CA GLY A 47 -9.21 1.32 5.61
C GLY A 47 -9.62 0.18 6.51
N MET A 48 -8.73 -0.26 7.38
CA MET A 48 -9.01 -1.27 8.39
C MET A 48 -9.99 -0.74 9.47
N PRO A 49 -10.65 -1.65 10.22
CA PRO A 49 -11.61 -1.25 11.27
C PRO A 49 -11.00 -0.30 12.30
N GLY A 50 -11.59 0.88 12.44
CA GLY A 50 -11.15 1.89 13.40
C GLY A 50 -9.88 2.66 13.00
N GLU A 51 -9.45 2.56 11.75
CA GLU A 51 -8.28 3.29 11.27
C GLU A 51 -8.57 4.77 11.08
N THR A 52 -7.62 5.62 11.50
CA THR A 52 -7.66 7.06 11.33
C THR A 52 -6.58 7.51 10.35
N ARG A 53 -6.64 8.76 9.90
CA ARG A 53 -5.61 9.34 9.04
C ARG A 53 -4.22 9.30 9.68
N GLU A 54 -4.13 9.56 10.98
CA GLU A 54 -2.87 9.52 11.74
C GLU A 54 -2.24 8.13 11.71
N LEU A 55 -3.05 7.07 11.86
CA LEU A 55 -2.56 5.68 11.80
C LEU A 55 -2.00 5.33 10.41
N VAL A 56 -2.61 5.86 9.35
CA VAL A 56 -2.05 5.72 7.99
C VAL A 56 -0.72 6.45 7.86
N PHE A 57 -0.61 7.65 8.44
CA PHE A 57 0.66 8.40 8.40
C PHE A 57 1.75 7.73 9.26
N ASP A 58 1.41 7.04 10.35
CA ASP A 58 2.35 6.19 11.07
C ASP A 58 2.87 5.06 10.17
N THR A 59 1.99 4.50 9.33
CA THR A 59 2.37 3.48 8.34
C THR A 59 3.30 4.06 7.28
N ILE A 60 3.01 5.23 6.73
CA ILE A 60 3.85 5.93 5.76
C ILE A 60 5.24 6.20 6.35
N ARG A 61 5.33 6.70 7.60
CA ARG A 61 6.61 6.96 8.27
C ARG A 61 7.42 5.68 8.47
N LEU A 62 6.78 4.58 8.84
CA LEU A 62 7.48 3.30 8.97
C LEU A 62 7.99 2.79 7.62
N VAL A 63 7.21 2.91 6.54
CA VAL A 63 7.63 2.57 5.17
C VAL A 63 8.83 3.43 4.75
N LYS A 64 8.79 4.75 5.01
CA LYS A 64 9.92 5.65 4.72
C LYS A 64 11.19 5.26 5.48
N ALA A 65 11.03 4.80 6.72
CA ALA A 65 12.17 4.33 7.53
C ALA A 65 12.72 2.98 7.05
N ALA A 66 11.89 2.14 6.42
CA ALA A 66 12.27 0.79 6.00
C ALA A 66 13.35 0.75 4.91
N ARG A 67 13.50 1.77 4.08
CA ARG A 67 14.47 1.91 2.99
C ARG A 67 14.78 0.62 2.20
N GLY A 68 15.16 0.73 0.95
CA GLY A 68 15.70 -0.38 0.16
C GLY A 68 14.69 -1.43 -0.31
N TYR A 69 13.39 -1.26 -0.09
CA TYR A 69 12.37 -2.12 -0.70
C TYR A 69 12.26 -1.86 -2.22
N ASP A 70 11.97 -2.91 -2.98
CA ASP A 70 11.89 -2.84 -4.44
C ASP A 70 10.49 -2.47 -4.95
N GLY A 71 9.48 -2.52 -4.08
CA GLY A 71 8.12 -2.16 -4.42
C GLY A 71 7.23 -1.99 -3.20
N LEU A 72 6.13 -1.27 -3.38
CA LEU A 72 5.12 -1.03 -2.38
C LEU A 72 3.73 -1.27 -3.00
N THR A 73 2.96 -2.16 -2.40
CA THR A 73 1.57 -2.40 -2.80
C THR A 73 0.62 -1.96 -1.71
N VAL A 74 -0.52 -1.43 -2.11
CA VAL A 74 -1.55 -0.94 -1.19
C VAL A 74 -2.87 -1.58 -1.56
N SER A 75 -3.52 -2.20 -0.59
CA SER A 75 -4.83 -2.83 -0.76
C SER A 75 -5.84 -2.18 0.18
N THR A 76 -7.09 -2.04 -0.27
CA THR A 76 -8.19 -1.66 0.62
C THR A 76 -8.64 -2.88 1.43
N PHE A 77 -8.87 -2.69 2.72
CA PHE A 77 -9.32 -3.75 3.62
C PHE A 77 -10.58 -4.45 3.11
N GLN A 78 -10.54 -5.79 3.14
CA GLN A 78 -11.68 -6.64 2.81
C GLN A 78 -12.07 -7.50 4.02
N PRO A 79 -13.32 -7.42 4.49
CA PRO A 79 -13.80 -8.17 5.65
C PRO A 79 -14.15 -9.61 5.28
N TYR A 80 -13.15 -10.48 5.16
CA TYR A 80 -13.36 -11.89 4.78
C TYR A 80 -14.14 -12.67 5.84
N TYR A 81 -14.97 -13.60 5.39
CA TYR A 81 -15.73 -14.50 6.26
C TYR A 81 -14.80 -15.28 7.20
N GLY A 82 -15.27 -15.50 8.46
CA GLY A 82 -14.53 -16.24 9.47
C GLY A 82 -13.35 -15.49 10.09
N THR A 83 -13.21 -14.18 9.82
CA THR A 83 -12.16 -13.36 10.42
C THR A 83 -12.69 -12.53 11.59
N VAL A 84 -11.88 -12.41 12.65
CA VAL A 84 -12.20 -11.56 13.81
C VAL A 84 -12.47 -10.11 13.41
N LEU A 85 -11.79 -9.60 12.36
CA LEU A 85 -12.00 -8.23 11.90
C LEU A 85 -13.36 -8.05 11.24
N ARG A 86 -13.89 -9.06 10.53
CA ARG A 86 -15.28 -9.02 10.02
C ARG A 86 -16.27 -8.97 11.17
N ASP A 87 -16.10 -9.83 12.18
CA ASP A 87 -16.97 -9.87 13.34
C ASP A 87 -16.95 -8.54 14.10
N LEU A 88 -15.79 -7.91 14.22
CA LEU A 88 -15.62 -6.58 14.77
C LEU A 88 -16.42 -5.54 13.98
N CYS A 89 -16.34 -5.56 12.66
CA CYS A 89 -17.07 -4.63 11.79
C CYS A 89 -18.59 -4.81 11.92
N LEU A 90 -19.07 -6.06 11.95
CA LEU A 90 -20.50 -6.38 12.15
C LEU A 90 -20.97 -5.91 13.53
N LYS A 91 -20.21 -6.21 14.58
CA LYS A 91 -20.53 -5.81 15.98
C LYS A 91 -20.70 -4.30 16.13
N HIS A 92 -19.89 -3.52 15.42
CA HIS A 92 -19.95 -2.05 15.45
C HIS A 92 -20.95 -1.45 14.44
N GLY A 93 -21.61 -2.27 13.62
CA GLY A 93 -22.51 -1.78 12.57
C GLY A 93 -21.78 -1.06 11.43
N TRP A 94 -20.49 -1.29 11.27
CA TRP A 94 -19.67 -0.68 10.20
C TRP A 94 -19.76 -1.45 8.88
N LEU A 95 -20.16 -2.70 8.92
CA LEU A 95 -20.35 -3.57 7.77
C LEU A 95 -21.83 -3.94 7.66
N ASP A 96 -22.37 -3.89 6.46
CA ASP A 96 -23.69 -4.43 6.15
C ASP A 96 -23.69 -5.94 6.44
N PRO A 97 -24.61 -6.47 7.27
CA PRO A 97 -24.71 -7.89 7.55
C PRO A 97 -24.91 -8.76 6.29
N GLU A 98 -25.59 -8.23 5.28
CA GLU A 98 -25.85 -8.90 4.01
C GLU A 98 -24.67 -8.80 3.03
N TYR A 99 -23.57 -8.11 3.40
CA TYR A 99 -22.42 -7.98 2.53
C TYR A 99 -21.75 -9.33 2.26
N ILE A 100 -21.65 -9.65 0.98
CA ILE A 100 -20.96 -10.85 0.47
C ILE A 100 -19.65 -10.43 -0.19
N ASN A 101 -18.53 -11.03 0.22
CA ASN A 101 -17.26 -10.81 -0.44
C ASN A 101 -17.35 -11.31 -1.90
N SER A 102 -17.15 -10.41 -2.85
CA SER A 102 -17.03 -10.77 -4.27
C SER A 102 -15.59 -11.19 -4.55
N ALA A 103 -15.42 -12.24 -5.35
CA ALA A 103 -14.10 -12.64 -5.85
C ALA A 103 -13.49 -11.59 -6.81
N THR A 104 -14.32 -10.66 -7.29
CA THR A 104 -13.91 -9.58 -8.20
C THR A 104 -13.60 -8.27 -7.49
N HIS A 105 -13.73 -8.20 -6.16
CA HIS A 105 -13.32 -7.00 -5.42
C HIS A 105 -11.81 -6.81 -5.57
N GLY A 106 -11.47 -5.89 -6.45
CA GLY A 106 -10.09 -5.55 -6.78
C GLY A 106 -9.43 -4.75 -5.66
N LEU A 107 -8.11 -4.68 -5.74
CA LEU A 107 -7.24 -3.99 -4.78
C LEU A 107 -7.57 -2.50 -4.61
N ASN A 108 -8.36 -1.90 -5.51
CA ASN A 108 -8.62 -0.46 -5.60
C ASN A 108 -10.07 -0.03 -5.49
N GLU A 109 -10.95 -0.91 -5.03
CA GLU A 109 -12.35 -0.53 -4.86
C GLU A 109 -12.55 0.33 -3.62
N LEU A 110 -13.69 1.04 -3.59
CA LEU A 110 -14.10 1.78 -2.41
C LEU A 110 -14.27 0.82 -1.22
N SER A 111 -13.86 1.26 -0.04
CA SER A 111 -14.10 0.52 1.19
C SER A 111 -15.59 0.21 1.36
N VAL A 112 -15.89 -1.01 1.78
CA VAL A 112 -17.25 -1.45 2.08
C VAL A 112 -17.71 -1.00 3.48
N LEU A 113 -16.77 -0.55 4.33
CA LEU A 113 -17.06 -0.16 5.70
C LEU A 113 -17.70 1.24 5.76
N ASN A 114 -18.68 1.39 6.65
CA ASN A 114 -19.34 2.65 7.01
C ASN A 114 -18.92 3.05 8.42
N MET A 115 -17.69 3.47 8.60
CA MET A 115 -17.18 3.87 9.90
C MET A 115 -17.59 5.32 10.22
N PRO A 116 -17.95 5.65 11.48
CA PRO A 116 -18.21 7.03 11.87
C PRO A 116 -16.89 7.82 12.02
N ARG A 117 -16.97 9.17 11.98
CA ARG A 117 -15.86 10.00 12.44
C ARG A 117 -15.47 9.66 13.88
N PRO A 118 -14.18 9.65 14.26
CA PRO A 118 -13.02 10.20 13.51
C PRO A 118 -12.35 9.22 12.54
N PHE A 119 -12.90 8.04 12.34
CA PHE A 119 -12.32 7.04 11.44
C PHE A 119 -12.42 7.46 9.97
N LEU A 120 -11.56 6.89 9.14
CA LEU A 120 -11.49 7.16 7.71
C LEU A 120 -12.81 6.85 7.01
N GLN A 121 -13.25 7.77 6.16
CA GLN A 121 -14.42 7.60 5.30
C GLN A 121 -14.01 6.95 3.96
N LYS A 122 -14.94 6.29 3.28
CA LYS A 122 -14.69 5.55 2.03
C LYS A 122 -13.88 6.34 1.00
N GLN A 123 -14.25 7.62 0.79
CA GLN A 123 -13.57 8.47 -0.17
C GLN A 123 -12.17 8.89 0.30
N GLU A 124 -11.96 9.04 1.60
CA GLU A 124 -10.64 9.33 2.17
C GLU A 124 -9.72 8.12 2.02
N ILE A 125 -10.24 6.91 2.30
CA ILE A 125 -9.51 5.65 2.08
C ILE A 125 -9.05 5.55 0.63
N LYS A 126 -9.98 5.81 -0.32
CA LYS A 126 -9.66 5.76 -1.75
C LYS A 126 -8.58 6.75 -2.15
N ARG A 127 -8.71 8.02 -1.71
CA ARG A 127 -7.71 9.05 -2.01
C ARG A 127 -6.34 8.73 -1.42
N LEU A 128 -6.30 8.28 -0.17
CA LEU A 128 -5.06 7.86 0.48
C LEU A 128 -4.46 6.63 -0.20
N ALA A 129 -5.26 5.62 -0.57
CA ALA A 129 -4.78 4.45 -1.31
C ALA A 129 -4.14 4.86 -2.65
N ASP A 130 -4.72 5.85 -3.34
CA ASP A 130 -4.22 6.39 -4.60
C ASP A 130 -2.93 7.20 -4.45
N THR A 131 -2.63 7.76 -3.26
CA THR A 131 -1.53 8.71 -3.06
C THR A 131 -0.46 8.25 -2.07
N ILE A 132 -0.66 7.15 -1.35
CA ILE A 132 0.26 6.68 -0.30
C ILE A 132 1.68 6.44 -0.82
N ASN A 133 1.84 5.96 -2.07
CA ASN A 133 3.13 5.80 -2.72
C ASN A 133 3.86 7.15 -2.88
N LEU A 134 3.13 8.22 -3.16
CA LEU A 134 3.68 9.57 -3.24
C LEU A 134 4.11 10.07 -1.86
N TYR A 135 3.29 9.87 -0.82
CA TYR A 135 3.67 10.21 0.55
C TYR A 135 4.93 9.46 1.02
N CYS A 136 5.04 8.18 0.67
CA CYS A 136 6.23 7.39 0.98
C CYS A 136 7.47 7.87 0.23
N PHE A 137 7.31 8.40 -0.97
CA PHE A 137 8.40 8.83 -1.84
C PHE A 137 8.87 10.26 -1.57
N PHE A 138 7.94 11.23 -1.48
CA PHE A 138 8.28 12.63 -1.26
C PHE A 138 8.65 12.90 0.20
N ASP A 139 9.52 13.90 0.42
CA ASP A 139 9.87 14.36 1.78
C ASP A 139 8.66 14.96 2.49
N GLU A 140 8.63 14.91 3.82
CA GLU A 140 7.51 15.44 4.61
C GLU A 140 7.24 16.94 4.36
N LYS A 141 8.28 17.72 4.04
CA LYS A 141 8.13 19.14 3.66
C LYS A 141 7.29 19.35 2.41
N ASP A 142 7.25 18.36 1.52
CA ASP A 142 6.55 18.38 0.22
C ASP A 142 5.18 17.69 0.29
N TRP A 143 4.77 17.15 1.44
CA TRP A 143 3.51 16.44 1.60
C TRP A 143 2.28 17.31 1.31
N HIS A 144 2.38 18.64 1.45
CA HIS A 144 1.30 19.56 1.06
C HIS A 144 0.94 19.45 -0.43
N GLU A 145 1.93 19.16 -1.31
CA GLU A 145 1.70 18.91 -2.73
C GLU A 145 0.96 17.57 -2.95
N VAL A 146 1.32 16.54 -2.15
CA VAL A 146 0.67 15.24 -2.21
C VAL A 146 -0.77 15.33 -1.67
N GLU A 147 -1.01 16.15 -0.66
CA GLU A 147 -2.35 16.40 -0.13
C GLU A 147 -3.25 17.07 -1.18
N GLN A 148 -2.73 18.01 -1.97
CA GLN A 148 -3.46 18.55 -3.11
C GLN A 148 -3.80 17.47 -4.14
N ALA A 149 -2.85 16.55 -4.41
CA ALA A 149 -3.03 15.44 -5.33
C ALA A 149 -4.08 14.40 -4.86
N GLU A 150 -4.47 14.40 -3.59
CA GLU A 150 -5.61 13.60 -3.13
C GLU A 150 -6.92 14.04 -3.82
N PHE A 151 -7.04 15.32 -4.18
CA PHE A 151 -8.27 15.94 -4.70
C PHE A 151 -8.16 16.36 -6.16
N ASP A 152 -6.94 16.52 -6.67
CA ASP A 152 -6.64 16.99 -8.01
C ASP A 152 -5.94 15.88 -8.81
N LEU A 153 -6.62 15.37 -9.85
CA LEU A 153 -6.10 14.27 -10.68
C LEU A 153 -4.92 14.72 -11.54
N ASP A 154 -4.92 15.96 -12.05
CA ASP A 154 -3.84 16.47 -12.88
C ASP A 154 -2.57 16.65 -12.02
N LYS A 155 -2.73 17.19 -10.82
CA LYS A 155 -1.63 17.29 -9.84
C LYS A 155 -1.09 15.91 -9.44
N ARG A 156 -1.98 14.96 -9.22
CA ARG A 156 -1.60 13.57 -8.93
C ARG A 156 -0.77 12.97 -10.06
N GLU A 157 -1.21 13.14 -11.30
CA GLU A 157 -0.47 12.62 -12.46
C GLU A 157 0.89 13.29 -12.63
N GLU A 158 0.98 14.60 -12.37
CA GLU A 158 2.24 15.35 -12.36
C GLU A 158 3.24 14.72 -11.35
N LEU A 159 2.80 14.53 -10.11
CA LEU A 159 3.65 13.94 -9.06
C LEU A 159 4.04 12.50 -9.38
N PHE A 160 3.14 11.70 -9.96
CA PHE A 160 3.47 10.35 -10.40
C PHE A 160 4.48 10.33 -11.55
N LYS A 161 4.49 11.32 -12.45
CA LYS A 161 5.56 11.45 -13.48
C LYS A 161 6.92 11.66 -12.82
N VAL A 162 6.99 12.51 -11.79
CA VAL A 162 8.23 12.72 -11.03
C VAL A 162 8.65 11.45 -10.30
N TYR A 163 7.72 10.81 -9.60
CA TYR A 163 7.92 9.53 -8.90
C TYR A 163 8.48 8.46 -9.85
N ARG A 164 7.79 8.22 -10.98
CA ARG A 164 8.23 7.21 -11.97
C ARG A 164 9.61 7.51 -12.53
N LYS A 165 9.89 8.77 -12.85
CA LYS A 165 11.19 9.17 -13.40
C LYS A 165 12.34 8.91 -12.43
N ARG A 166 12.17 9.26 -11.15
CA ARG A 166 13.20 9.02 -10.11
C ARG A 166 13.32 7.52 -9.81
N PHE A 167 12.22 6.84 -9.59
CA PHE A 167 12.21 5.42 -9.28
C PHE A 167 12.87 4.60 -10.39
N LEU A 168 12.51 4.83 -11.67
CA LEU A 168 13.14 4.18 -12.82
C LEU A 168 14.58 4.63 -13.01
N GLY A 169 14.93 5.90 -12.75
CA GLY A 169 16.28 6.42 -12.85
C GLY A 169 17.21 5.81 -11.81
N GLU A 170 16.78 5.69 -10.56
CA GLU A 170 17.53 5.02 -9.50
C GLU A 170 17.67 3.52 -9.76
N PHE A 171 16.65 2.91 -10.34
CA PHE A 171 16.64 1.51 -10.73
C PHE A 171 17.56 1.22 -11.93
N GLN A 172 17.67 2.15 -12.92
CA GLN A 172 18.48 2.01 -14.12
C GLN A 172 19.93 2.47 -13.96
N MET A 173 20.21 3.41 -13.06
CA MET A 173 21.52 4.08 -12.92
C MET A 173 22.46 3.42 -11.90
N GLY A 174 22.21 2.20 -11.48
CA GLY A 174 23.19 1.42 -10.71
C GLY A 174 23.05 1.45 -9.21
N GLY A 175 21.90 1.76 -8.68
CA GLY A 175 21.46 1.12 -7.46
C GLY A 175 21.51 -0.39 -7.71
N LYS A 176 22.17 -1.15 -6.84
CA LYS A 176 22.29 -2.61 -6.99
C LYS A 176 20.90 -3.19 -7.23
N THR A 177 20.51 -3.37 -8.50
CA THR A 177 19.28 -4.08 -8.84
C THR A 177 19.46 -5.50 -8.35
N ARG A 178 18.80 -5.84 -7.24
CA ARG A 178 18.77 -7.21 -6.71
C ARG A 178 18.07 -8.17 -7.67
N ILE A 179 17.33 -7.62 -8.63
CA ILE A 179 16.73 -8.34 -9.75
C ILE A 179 17.81 -8.45 -10.85
N GLY A 180 18.67 -9.47 -10.82
CA GLY A 180 19.53 -9.65 -11.98
C GLY A 180 20.86 -10.36 -11.85
N LYS A 181 21.17 -11.03 -10.76
CA LYS A 181 22.28 -11.98 -10.75
C LYS A 181 21.75 -13.39 -10.59
N GLY A 182 21.24 -13.97 -11.69
CA GLY A 182 20.86 -15.39 -11.72
C GLY A 182 19.44 -15.72 -12.20
N ALA A 183 18.57 -14.79 -12.34
CA ALA A 183 17.36 -15.00 -13.09
C ALA A 183 17.64 -14.62 -14.55
N THR A 184 17.50 -15.57 -15.45
CA THR A 184 17.32 -15.31 -16.88
C THR A 184 16.36 -14.14 -16.96
N ALA A 185 16.78 -13.03 -17.55
CA ALA A 185 16.01 -11.80 -17.59
C ALA A 185 14.59 -12.12 -18.06
N CYS A 186 13.69 -12.34 -17.12
CA CYS A 186 12.30 -12.13 -17.37
C CYS A 186 12.24 -10.62 -17.63
N ARG A 187 12.18 -10.24 -18.90
CA ARG A 187 11.77 -8.89 -19.27
C ARG A 187 10.41 -8.74 -18.61
N VAL A 188 10.41 -8.17 -17.42
CA VAL A 188 9.17 -7.66 -16.85
C VAL A 188 8.78 -6.58 -17.84
N ASP A 189 7.77 -6.90 -18.66
CA ASP A 189 7.21 -5.94 -19.61
C ASP A 189 6.91 -4.69 -18.79
N GLU A 190 7.33 -3.52 -19.26
CA GLU A 190 7.06 -2.24 -18.58
C GLU A 190 5.59 -2.16 -18.16
N LYS A 191 4.67 -2.76 -18.93
CA LYS A 191 3.25 -2.89 -18.61
C LYS A 191 2.98 -3.71 -17.34
N VAL A 192 3.76 -4.74 -17.03
CA VAL A 192 3.59 -5.56 -15.82
C VAL A 192 4.17 -4.85 -14.60
N LEU A 193 5.32 -4.18 -14.73
CA LEU A 193 5.86 -3.32 -13.67
C LEU A 193 4.88 -2.17 -13.38
N PHE A 194 4.29 -1.58 -14.41
CA PHE A 194 3.28 -0.54 -14.30
C PHE A 194 1.95 -1.04 -13.73
N SER A 195 1.55 -2.30 -13.93
CA SER A 195 0.33 -2.85 -13.32
C SER A 195 0.49 -3.10 -11.83
N VAL A 196 1.69 -3.42 -11.36
CA VAL A 196 2.02 -3.59 -9.93
C VAL A 196 2.20 -2.23 -9.23
N LEU A 197 2.67 -1.21 -9.97
CA LEU A 197 2.93 0.14 -9.46
C LEU A 197 1.79 1.14 -9.74
N ASN A 198 0.91 0.82 -10.67
CA ASN A 198 -0.19 1.69 -11.12
C ASN A 198 -1.52 0.96 -10.99
N THR A 199 -2.11 1.05 -9.84
CA THR A 199 -3.54 0.85 -9.70
C THR A 199 -4.27 2.12 -10.15
N ASN A 200 -4.12 2.51 -11.43
CA ASN A 200 -4.88 3.63 -11.98
C ASN A 200 -6.15 3.10 -12.66
N PRO A 201 -7.37 3.48 -12.18
CA PRO A 201 -8.64 2.92 -12.63
C PRO A 201 -9.10 3.39 -14.03
N LEU A 202 -8.29 4.09 -14.82
CA LEU A 202 -8.71 4.70 -16.09
C LEU A 202 -8.35 3.90 -17.35
N ARG A 203 -8.00 2.62 -17.24
CA ARG A 203 -7.94 1.72 -18.41
C ARG A 203 -8.55 0.37 -18.09
N GLU A 204 -9.88 0.32 -18.08
CA GLU A 204 -10.61 -0.88 -18.41
C GLU A 204 -10.33 -1.21 -19.88
N GLN A 205 -9.43 -2.13 -20.15
CA GLN A 205 -9.41 -3.08 -21.26
C GLN A 205 -8.01 -3.69 -21.35
N GLU A 206 -7.97 -5.01 -21.20
CA GLU A 206 -6.86 -5.95 -21.27
C GLU A 206 -6.28 -6.43 -19.93
N VAL A 207 -7.11 -7.17 -19.20
CA VAL A 207 -6.60 -8.21 -18.29
C VAL A 207 -6.46 -9.49 -19.13
N VAL A 208 -5.27 -9.81 -19.55
CA VAL A 208 -4.92 -11.17 -19.99
C VAL A 208 -4.39 -11.91 -18.77
N MET A 209 -5.16 -12.89 -18.32
CA MET A 209 -4.71 -13.88 -17.35
C MET A 209 -3.48 -14.61 -17.89
N LEU A 210 -2.42 -14.64 -17.10
CA LEU A 210 -1.37 -15.65 -17.22
C LEU A 210 -1.46 -16.54 -15.98
N VAL A 211 -1.85 -17.79 -16.27
CA VAL A 211 -1.75 -18.96 -15.40
C VAL A 211 -0.29 -19.27 -15.09
#